data_fca6481ed5e915f1cb45823cb1a5ccad
#
_entry.id   fca6481ed5e915f1cb45823cb1a5ccad
#
_cell.length_a   1.000
_cell.length_b   1.000
_cell.length_c   1.000
_cell.angle_alpha   90.00
_cell.angle_beta   90.00
_cell.angle_gamma   90.00
#
_symmetry.space_group_name_H-M   'P 1'
#
loop_
_entity.id
_entity.type
_entity.pdbx_description
1 polymer ?
#
loop_
_entity_poly.entity_id
_entity_poly.type
_entity_poly.pdbx_seq_one_letter_code
_entity_poly.pdbx_strand_id
1 'polypeptide(L)'
;MALDRVRIGFLPLVDAALPILARERGFAEAEGLEIELVRDMTWATVRDRLLYGHTDAAHMVAPLAIATALGRGRPAVAMSVPFVLGLNGNAITLSLPLAAQVLDGDALGDPVLLGARLKAVAVVRAATGRRLRFGVVHRYSSHNYMLRYWLAAVGIRPDTDVEIVTTSPTFAADALAAGEVDGICVGEPWNGVAVDRGVGRIALVTAQVWRRGVEKVLAMREATLVERGDVVHRLIRALHAAAAQFVDPDTLETNAAILSRADYLDAPVNAVARAIGDRVRLVKDAVPIHVPDFMFQYREAANFPWRSQAAWLYSQMVRWDGTPFSAEEADIAQGVFRPDIYRAALAGSGAPLPNASSKLEGAIGADSIGAGSTQGRLILGRDAFFDRRAFDPDDIEGYLAGLP
;
A
#
# COMPACT_ATOMS: atom_id res chain seq x y z
N MET A 1 -29.82 5.37 20.33
CA MET A 1 -29.82 6.34 19.22
C MET A 1 -29.63 5.57 17.92
N ALA A 2 -30.15 6.05 16.80
CA ALA A 2 -29.85 5.43 15.50
C ALA A 2 -28.34 5.63 15.20
N LEU A 3 -27.70 4.60 14.62
CA LEU A 3 -26.30 4.67 14.22
C LEU A 3 -26.17 5.46 12.90
N ASP A 4 -25.11 6.26 12.78
CA ASP A 4 -24.80 6.93 11.51
C ASP A 4 -24.18 5.93 10.54
N ARG A 5 -24.83 5.75 9.39
CA ARG A 5 -24.38 4.82 8.36
C ARG A 5 -23.21 5.40 7.55
N VAL A 6 -22.16 4.58 7.37
CA VAL A 6 -20.99 4.90 6.54
C VAL A 6 -20.73 3.75 5.57
N ARG A 7 -20.83 4.01 4.27
CA ARG A 7 -20.57 3.04 3.21
C ARG A 7 -19.10 3.12 2.78
N ILE A 8 -18.37 2.03 2.88
CA ILE A 8 -16.94 1.97 2.52
C ILE A 8 -16.72 0.95 1.40
N GLY A 9 -16.27 1.43 0.24
CA GLY A 9 -15.85 0.58 -0.87
C GLY A 9 -14.51 -0.08 -0.59
N PHE A 10 -14.34 -1.38 -0.94
CA PHE A 10 -13.08 -2.08 -0.71
C PHE A 10 -12.83 -3.19 -1.73
N LEU A 11 -11.58 -3.60 -1.88
CA LEU A 11 -11.18 -4.82 -2.56
C LEU A 11 -10.82 -5.92 -1.56
N PRO A 12 -10.95 -7.22 -1.96
CA PRO A 12 -10.63 -8.36 -1.12
C PRO A 12 -9.11 -8.54 -0.94
N LEU A 13 -8.53 -7.73 -0.10
CA LEU A 13 -7.10 -7.68 0.25
C LEU A 13 -6.96 -7.58 1.77
N VAL A 14 -5.87 -8.13 2.31
CA VAL A 14 -5.62 -8.11 3.77
C VAL A 14 -5.50 -6.69 4.32
N ASP A 15 -5.07 -5.73 3.51
CA ASP A 15 -4.99 -4.33 3.89
C ASP A 15 -6.34 -3.61 4.00
N ALA A 16 -7.46 -4.27 3.65
CA ALA A 16 -8.81 -3.86 4.03
C ALA A 16 -9.20 -4.27 5.47
N ALA A 17 -8.28 -4.84 6.24
CA ALA A 17 -8.55 -5.37 7.57
C ALA A 17 -9.18 -4.34 8.51
N LEU A 18 -8.68 -3.09 8.53
CA LEU A 18 -9.13 -2.12 9.54
C LEU A 18 -10.62 -1.76 9.43
N PRO A 19 -11.19 -1.43 8.26
CA PRO A 19 -12.63 -1.19 8.14
C PRO A 19 -13.46 -2.46 8.42
N ILE A 20 -12.97 -3.64 8.05
CA ILE A 20 -13.65 -4.91 8.34
C ILE A 20 -13.67 -5.16 9.86
N LEU A 21 -12.52 -5.04 10.53
CA LEU A 21 -12.42 -5.26 11.97
C LEU A 21 -13.14 -4.16 12.78
N ALA A 22 -13.14 -2.91 12.32
CA ALA A 22 -13.89 -1.84 12.95
C ALA A 22 -15.39 -2.18 13.02
N ARG A 23 -15.94 -2.81 11.97
CA ARG A 23 -17.30 -3.32 11.95
C ARG A 23 -17.46 -4.57 12.83
N GLU A 24 -16.69 -5.62 12.58
CA GLU A 24 -16.89 -6.95 13.15
C GLU A 24 -16.58 -7.05 14.65
N ARG A 25 -15.70 -6.14 15.14
CA ARG A 25 -15.31 -6.07 16.55
C ARG A 25 -16.08 -5.01 17.36
N GLY A 26 -17.07 -4.36 16.73
CA GLY A 26 -17.92 -3.38 17.39
C GLY A 26 -17.25 -2.01 17.63
N PHE A 27 -16.06 -1.75 17.11
CA PHE A 27 -15.40 -0.45 17.29
C PHE A 27 -16.19 0.68 16.61
N ALA A 28 -16.79 0.42 15.45
CA ALA A 28 -17.66 1.38 14.80
C ALA A 28 -18.93 1.64 15.60
N GLU A 29 -19.57 0.59 16.12
CA GLU A 29 -20.78 0.71 16.93
C GLU A 29 -20.50 1.50 18.22
N ALA A 30 -19.35 1.28 18.86
CA ALA A 30 -18.93 2.04 20.04
C ALA A 30 -18.80 3.55 19.78
N GLU A 31 -18.52 3.93 18.53
CA GLU A 31 -18.48 5.31 18.06
C GLU A 31 -19.81 5.78 17.45
N GLY A 32 -20.89 5.01 17.60
CA GLY A 32 -22.22 5.35 17.07
C GLY A 32 -22.31 5.25 15.54
N LEU A 33 -21.50 4.39 14.92
CA LEU A 33 -21.45 4.19 13.47
C LEU A 33 -21.91 2.79 13.07
N GLU A 34 -22.60 2.70 11.92
CA GLU A 34 -22.86 1.47 11.18
C GLU A 34 -22.02 1.46 9.90
N ILE A 35 -20.99 0.62 9.84
CA ILE A 35 -20.18 0.46 8.61
C ILE A 35 -20.86 -0.54 7.68
N GLU A 36 -21.21 -0.09 6.47
CA GLU A 36 -21.60 -0.94 5.36
C GLU A 36 -20.39 -1.09 4.40
N LEU A 37 -19.94 -2.33 4.21
CA LEU A 37 -18.81 -2.65 3.33
C LEU A 37 -19.32 -3.03 1.93
N VAL A 38 -18.81 -2.34 0.91
CA VAL A 38 -19.16 -2.56 -0.50
C VAL A 38 -17.95 -3.17 -1.21
N ARG A 39 -18.01 -4.49 -1.43
CA ARG A 39 -16.93 -5.24 -2.09
C ARG A 39 -16.94 -5.02 -3.59
N ASP A 40 -15.80 -4.70 -4.15
CA ASP A 40 -15.56 -4.54 -5.59
C ASP A 40 -14.40 -5.44 -6.07
N MET A 41 -14.21 -5.50 -7.39
CA MET A 41 -13.19 -6.35 -8.02
C MET A 41 -12.04 -5.54 -8.63
N THR A 42 -12.20 -4.23 -8.81
CA THR A 42 -11.20 -3.36 -9.42
C THR A 42 -11.08 -2.02 -8.70
N TRP A 43 -9.88 -1.44 -8.70
CA TRP A 43 -9.65 -0.10 -8.13
C TRP A 43 -10.44 0.99 -8.87
N ALA A 44 -10.66 0.81 -10.17
CA ALA A 44 -11.48 1.73 -10.96
C ALA A 44 -12.92 1.76 -10.44
N THR A 45 -13.52 0.61 -10.14
CA THR A 45 -14.90 0.52 -9.62
C THR A 45 -15.00 1.13 -8.22
N VAL A 46 -14.05 0.82 -7.32
CA VAL A 46 -14.00 1.42 -5.97
C VAL A 46 -13.97 2.94 -6.06
N ARG A 47 -13.07 3.48 -6.90
CA ARG A 47 -12.97 4.93 -7.14
C ARG A 47 -14.27 5.50 -7.70
N ASP A 48 -14.84 4.88 -8.73
CA ASP A 48 -16.01 5.42 -9.40
C ASP A 48 -17.24 5.42 -8.49
N ARG A 49 -17.43 4.36 -7.66
CA ARG A 49 -18.48 4.37 -6.63
C ARG A 49 -18.31 5.53 -5.65
N LEU A 50 -17.07 5.82 -5.23
CA LEU A 50 -16.79 6.95 -4.36
C LEU A 50 -17.13 8.29 -5.04
N LEU A 51 -16.71 8.46 -6.28
CA LEU A 51 -16.94 9.72 -7.02
C LEU A 51 -18.41 9.98 -7.32
N TYR A 52 -19.19 8.94 -7.60
CA TYR A 52 -20.63 9.05 -7.82
C TYR A 52 -21.48 9.02 -6.55
N GLY A 53 -20.86 8.99 -5.35
CA GLY A 53 -21.56 9.02 -4.07
C GLY A 53 -22.26 7.72 -3.70
N HIS A 54 -21.94 6.61 -4.36
CA HIS A 54 -22.43 5.29 -3.97
C HIS A 54 -21.76 4.78 -2.69
N THR A 55 -20.56 5.26 -2.37
CA THR A 55 -19.86 5.07 -1.11
C THR A 55 -19.44 6.41 -0.52
N ASP A 56 -19.32 6.48 0.79
CA ASP A 56 -18.92 7.70 1.52
C ASP A 56 -17.39 7.78 1.66
N ALA A 57 -16.75 6.61 1.76
CA ALA A 57 -15.29 6.43 1.82
C ALA A 57 -14.86 5.19 1.03
N ALA A 58 -13.57 5.04 0.83
CA ALA A 58 -13.00 3.90 0.13
C ALA A 58 -11.64 3.48 0.72
N HIS A 59 -11.47 2.18 0.91
CA HIS A 59 -10.15 1.56 0.95
C HIS A 59 -9.55 1.66 -0.45
N MET A 60 -8.48 2.45 -0.60
CA MET A 60 -7.94 2.81 -1.91
C MET A 60 -6.41 2.78 -1.90
N VAL A 61 -5.79 2.46 -3.04
CA VAL A 61 -4.36 2.66 -3.23
C VAL A 61 -4.03 4.15 -3.18
N ALA A 62 -3.08 4.56 -2.36
CA ALA A 62 -2.78 5.95 -2.08
C ALA A 62 -2.54 6.80 -3.35
N PRO A 63 -1.78 6.33 -4.36
CA PRO A 63 -1.58 7.11 -5.59
C PRO A 63 -2.86 7.38 -6.37
N LEU A 64 -3.86 6.50 -6.31
CA LEU A 64 -5.11 6.71 -7.04
C LEU A 64 -5.93 7.86 -6.47
N ALA A 65 -5.91 8.07 -5.15
CA ALA A 65 -6.53 9.23 -4.51
C ALA A 65 -5.88 10.54 -5.00
N ILE A 66 -4.55 10.59 -5.05
CA ILE A 66 -3.78 11.74 -5.54
C ILE A 66 -4.05 11.96 -7.04
N ALA A 67 -3.96 10.91 -7.86
CA ALA A 67 -4.22 10.99 -9.30
C ALA A 67 -5.64 11.49 -9.62
N THR A 68 -6.62 11.13 -8.76
CA THR A 68 -8.00 11.63 -8.87
C THR A 68 -8.09 13.13 -8.55
N ALA A 69 -7.40 13.59 -7.51
CA ALA A 69 -7.34 15.01 -7.16
C ALA A 69 -6.65 15.84 -8.25
N LEU A 70 -5.61 15.30 -8.88
CA LEU A 70 -4.87 15.93 -9.97
C LEU A 70 -5.57 15.83 -11.34
N GLY A 71 -6.70 15.15 -11.45
CA GLY A 71 -7.40 15.00 -12.72
C GLY A 71 -6.68 14.09 -13.73
N ARG A 72 -5.87 13.15 -13.28
CA ARG A 72 -5.14 12.24 -14.18
C ARG A 72 -6.10 11.25 -14.86
N GLY A 73 -6.28 11.44 -16.18
CA GLY A 73 -7.13 10.60 -17.03
C GLY A 73 -8.64 10.82 -16.88
N ARG A 74 -9.06 11.82 -16.10
CA ARG A 74 -10.45 12.24 -15.88
C ARG A 74 -10.51 13.64 -15.25
N PRO A 75 -11.68 14.31 -15.20
CA PRO A 75 -11.81 15.57 -14.48
C PRO A 75 -11.40 15.44 -13.02
N ALA A 76 -10.70 16.45 -12.50
CA ALA A 76 -10.24 16.49 -11.12
C ALA A 76 -11.43 16.52 -10.14
N VAL A 77 -11.31 15.78 -9.05
CA VAL A 77 -12.25 15.80 -7.93
C VAL A 77 -11.45 15.95 -6.65
N ALA A 78 -11.79 16.94 -5.84
CA ALA A 78 -11.11 17.16 -4.55
C ALA A 78 -11.27 15.95 -3.63
N MET A 79 -10.13 15.40 -3.21
CA MET A 79 -10.03 14.20 -2.39
C MET A 79 -9.37 14.51 -1.05
N SER A 80 -9.75 13.73 -0.04
CA SER A 80 -9.16 13.76 1.30
C SER A 80 -8.78 12.37 1.77
N VAL A 81 -7.60 12.26 2.36
CA VAL A 81 -7.06 11.05 2.99
C VAL A 81 -6.74 11.39 4.44
N PRO A 82 -7.69 11.23 5.37
CA PRO A 82 -7.47 11.52 6.78
C PRO A 82 -6.83 10.37 7.57
N PHE A 83 -6.67 9.17 6.95
CA PHE A 83 -6.16 7.98 7.63
C PHE A 83 -5.45 7.05 6.65
N VAL A 84 -4.24 6.59 7.01
CA VAL A 84 -3.53 5.53 6.27
C VAL A 84 -3.97 4.17 6.82
N LEU A 85 -4.48 3.30 5.95
CA LEU A 85 -4.96 1.96 6.33
C LEU A 85 -3.83 0.95 6.51
N GLY A 86 -2.65 1.22 5.98
CA GLY A 86 -1.47 0.40 6.18
C GLY A 86 -0.28 0.80 5.32
N LEU A 87 0.89 0.43 5.80
CA LEU A 87 2.15 0.54 5.08
C LEU A 87 2.57 -0.86 4.63
N ASN A 88 3.15 -0.97 3.42
CA ASN A 88 3.64 -2.22 2.85
C ASN A 88 2.56 -3.31 2.66
N GLY A 89 2.87 -4.59 2.90
CA GLY A 89 1.94 -5.71 2.72
C GLY A 89 1.85 -6.22 1.28
N ASN A 90 2.81 -5.85 0.43
CA ASN A 90 2.91 -6.29 -0.96
C ASN A 90 4.19 -7.08 -1.19
N ALA A 91 4.18 -7.92 -2.23
CA ALA A 91 5.36 -8.65 -2.66
C ALA A 91 5.50 -8.64 -4.19
N ILE A 92 6.72 -8.86 -4.66
CA ILE A 92 7.03 -9.18 -6.04
C ILE A 92 7.19 -10.69 -6.12
N THR A 93 6.24 -11.35 -6.77
CA THR A 93 6.21 -12.79 -6.99
C THR A 93 6.54 -13.06 -8.44
N LEU A 94 7.54 -13.90 -8.69
CA LEU A 94 7.97 -14.30 -10.02
C LEU A 94 7.37 -15.66 -10.40
N SER A 95 7.13 -15.89 -11.68
CA SER A 95 6.83 -17.22 -12.20
C SER A 95 7.98 -18.17 -11.87
N LEU A 96 7.67 -19.46 -11.69
CA LEU A 96 8.72 -20.45 -11.34
C LEU A 96 9.86 -20.50 -12.35
N PRO A 97 9.61 -20.43 -13.69
CA PRO A 97 10.70 -20.42 -14.68
C PRO A 97 11.61 -19.19 -14.57
N LEU A 98 11.05 -17.99 -14.26
CA LEU A 98 11.85 -16.80 -14.07
C LEU A 98 12.60 -16.83 -12.72
N ALA A 99 11.92 -17.26 -11.66
CA ALA A 99 12.53 -17.39 -10.33
C ALA A 99 13.75 -18.31 -10.34
N ALA A 100 13.69 -19.44 -11.05
CA ALA A 100 14.81 -20.38 -11.21
C ALA A 100 16.03 -19.78 -11.92
N GLN A 101 15.86 -18.70 -12.71
CA GLN A 101 16.96 -18.04 -13.40
C GLN A 101 17.63 -16.93 -12.56
N VAL A 102 16.88 -16.34 -11.61
CA VAL A 102 17.33 -15.12 -10.93
C VAL A 102 17.50 -15.25 -9.41
N LEU A 103 16.99 -16.31 -8.80
CA LEU A 103 17.06 -16.54 -7.36
C LEU A 103 17.93 -17.76 -7.03
N ASP A 104 18.78 -17.63 -6.00
CA ASP A 104 19.52 -18.73 -5.40
C ASP A 104 18.90 -19.13 -4.06
N GLY A 105 18.88 -20.45 -3.79
CA GLY A 105 18.40 -20.98 -2.51
C GLY A 105 16.95 -20.58 -2.19
N ASP A 106 16.55 -20.68 -0.94
CA ASP A 106 15.16 -20.53 -0.48
C ASP A 106 14.92 -19.25 0.36
N ALA A 107 15.78 -18.23 0.21
CA ALA A 107 15.66 -16.94 0.89
C ALA A 107 14.95 -15.89 0.01
N LEU A 108 14.52 -14.79 0.64
CA LEU A 108 14.17 -13.56 -0.08
C LEU A 108 15.40 -13.06 -0.85
N GLY A 109 15.15 -12.52 -2.04
CA GLY A 109 16.21 -11.87 -2.83
C GLY A 109 16.75 -10.63 -2.11
N ASP A 110 18.02 -10.35 -2.31
CA ASP A 110 18.56 -9.01 -2.06
C ASP A 110 18.14 -8.10 -3.22
N PRO A 111 17.58 -6.91 -2.98
CA PRO A 111 17.07 -6.06 -4.05
C PRO A 111 18.10 -5.72 -5.14
N VAL A 112 19.37 -5.54 -4.77
CA VAL A 112 20.44 -5.18 -5.72
C VAL A 112 20.90 -6.41 -6.52
N LEU A 113 21.18 -7.52 -5.85
CA LEU A 113 21.64 -8.76 -6.50
C LEU A 113 20.56 -9.37 -7.40
N LEU A 114 19.33 -9.43 -6.91
CA LEU A 114 18.19 -9.91 -7.70
C LEU A 114 17.97 -9.00 -8.92
N GLY A 115 18.05 -7.68 -8.72
CA GLY A 115 17.94 -6.70 -9.81
C GLY A 115 18.98 -6.88 -10.90
N ALA A 116 20.23 -7.11 -10.51
CA ALA A 116 21.32 -7.35 -11.47
C ALA A 116 21.09 -8.63 -12.30
N ARG A 117 20.62 -9.71 -11.68
CA ARG A 117 20.27 -10.96 -12.38
C ARG A 117 19.07 -10.80 -13.28
N LEU A 118 18.03 -10.12 -12.78
CA LEU A 118 16.82 -9.82 -13.56
C LEU A 118 17.17 -8.99 -14.79
N LYS A 119 18.07 -8.02 -14.66
CA LYS A 119 18.57 -7.20 -15.79
C LYS A 119 19.22 -8.06 -16.87
N ALA A 120 20.08 -9.00 -16.48
CA ALA A 120 20.71 -9.92 -17.43
C ALA A 120 19.67 -10.73 -18.21
N VAL A 121 18.64 -11.27 -17.52
CA VAL A 121 17.54 -11.99 -18.15
C VAL A 121 16.72 -11.07 -19.06
N ALA A 122 16.39 -9.86 -18.61
CA ALA A 122 15.63 -8.89 -19.39
C ALA A 122 16.32 -8.54 -20.72
N VAL A 123 17.66 -8.32 -20.70
CA VAL A 123 18.46 -8.06 -21.91
C VAL A 123 18.39 -9.23 -22.90
N VAL A 124 18.55 -10.46 -22.41
CA VAL A 124 18.48 -11.66 -23.28
C VAL A 124 17.06 -11.82 -23.88
N ARG A 125 16.03 -11.62 -23.07
CA ARG A 125 14.63 -11.70 -23.53
C ARG A 125 14.31 -10.63 -24.56
N ALA A 126 14.74 -9.37 -24.34
CA ALA A 126 14.52 -8.28 -25.26
C ALA A 126 15.18 -8.56 -26.64
N ALA A 127 16.39 -9.16 -26.66
CA ALA A 127 17.07 -9.55 -27.89
C ALA A 127 16.29 -10.59 -28.71
N THR A 128 15.40 -11.37 -28.10
CA THR A 128 14.50 -12.32 -28.77
C THR A 128 13.12 -11.73 -29.10
N GLY A 129 12.92 -10.42 -28.90
CA GLY A 129 11.64 -9.74 -29.10
C GLY A 129 10.58 -10.04 -28.04
N ARG A 130 10.94 -10.66 -26.93
CA ARG A 130 10.02 -11.06 -25.84
C ARG A 130 10.44 -10.42 -24.55
N ARG A 131 9.91 -9.22 -24.24
CA ARG A 131 10.17 -8.54 -22.97
C ARG A 131 9.56 -9.30 -21.79
N LEU A 132 10.20 -9.21 -20.63
CA LEU A 132 9.59 -9.65 -19.38
C LEU A 132 8.34 -8.82 -19.10
N ARG A 133 7.26 -9.49 -18.68
CA ARG A 133 5.97 -8.87 -18.41
C ARG A 133 5.63 -8.97 -16.93
N PHE A 134 5.31 -7.82 -16.31
CA PHE A 134 4.94 -7.72 -14.90
C PHE A 134 3.50 -7.22 -14.75
N GLY A 135 2.70 -7.93 -13.94
CA GLY A 135 1.36 -7.53 -13.56
C GLY A 135 1.37 -6.63 -12.32
N VAL A 136 0.69 -5.48 -12.40
CA VAL A 136 0.40 -4.58 -11.28
C VAL A 136 -1.09 -4.30 -11.21
N VAL A 137 -1.60 -3.82 -10.07
CA VAL A 137 -3.05 -3.73 -9.85
C VAL A 137 -3.72 -2.51 -10.47
N HIS A 138 -2.96 -1.46 -10.74
CA HIS A 138 -3.41 -0.21 -11.39
C HIS A 138 -2.21 0.64 -11.76
N ARG A 139 -2.30 1.47 -12.84
CA ARG A 139 -1.21 2.38 -13.21
C ARG A 139 -0.88 3.38 -12.09
N TYR A 140 -1.90 3.88 -11.39
CA TYR A 140 -1.76 4.73 -10.21
C TYR A 140 -1.89 3.87 -8.95
N SER A 141 -0.87 3.03 -8.71
CA SER A 141 -0.76 2.22 -7.50
C SER A 141 0.64 2.25 -6.94
N SER A 142 0.77 2.13 -5.64
CA SER A 142 2.06 1.95 -4.96
C SER A 142 2.80 0.71 -5.45
N HIS A 143 2.10 -0.36 -5.81
CA HIS A 143 2.66 -1.54 -6.46
C HIS A 143 3.42 -1.18 -7.75
N ASN A 144 2.79 -0.40 -8.64
CA ASN A 144 3.42 0.06 -9.88
C ASN A 144 4.63 0.94 -9.60
N TYR A 145 4.51 1.89 -8.67
CA TYR A 145 5.61 2.83 -8.39
C TYR A 145 6.76 2.17 -7.65
N MET A 146 6.50 1.25 -6.72
CA MET A 146 7.54 0.48 -6.03
C MET A 146 8.28 -0.45 -7.00
N LEU A 147 7.56 -1.14 -7.89
CA LEU A 147 8.15 -1.96 -8.93
C LEU A 147 9.02 -1.12 -9.87
N ARG A 148 8.50 -0.01 -10.40
CA ARG A 148 9.22 0.90 -11.29
C ARG A 148 10.44 1.51 -10.63
N TYR A 149 10.31 1.95 -9.37
CA TYR A 149 11.41 2.52 -8.59
C TYR A 149 12.54 1.51 -8.44
N TRP A 150 12.23 0.27 -8.02
CA TRP A 150 13.21 -0.79 -7.89
C TRP A 150 13.88 -1.12 -9.22
N LEU A 151 13.12 -1.36 -10.29
CA LEU A 151 13.64 -1.69 -11.61
C LEU A 151 14.59 -0.61 -12.13
N ALA A 152 14.19 0.66 -12.03
CA ALA A 152 15.01 1.78 -12.50
C ALA A 152 16.32 1.91 -11.69
N ALA A 153 16.25 1.78 -10.37
CA ALA A 153 17.41 1.91 -9.51
C ALA A 153 18.46 0.80 -9.74
N VAL A 154 18.04 -0.37 -10.25
CA VAL A 154 18.95 -1.45 -10.66
C VAL A 154 19.31 -1.39 -12.17
N GLY A 155 18.90 -0.32 -12.84
CA GLY A 155 19.24 -0.03 -14.24
C GLY A 155 18.44 -0.81 -15.28
N ILE A 156 17.19 -1.20 -14.94
CA ILE A 156 16.18 -1.71 -15.89
C ILE A 156 15.21 -0.56 -16.18
N ARG A 157 15.03 -0.19 -17.43
CA ARG A 157 14.09 0.87 -17.83
C ARG A 157 12.67 0.31 -17.89
N PRO A 158 11.75 0.73 -16.98
CA PRO A 158 10.42 0.11 -16.86
C PRO A 158 9.54 0.23 -18.09
N ASP A 159 9.77 1.23 -18.94
CA ASP A 159 8.95 1.49 -20.13
C ASP A 159 9.47 0.80 -21.40
N THR A 160 10.75 0.42 -21.42
CA THR A 160 11.39 -0.12 -22.63
C THR A 160 11.95 -1.52 -22.48
N ASP A 161 12.54 -1.86 -21.32
CA ASP A 161 13.22 -3.13 -21.11
C ASP A 161 12.26 -4.24 -20.64
N VAL A 162 11.15 -3.84 -20.02
CA VAL A 162 10.06 -4.73 -19.57
C VAL A 162 8.70 -4.21 -20.05
N GLU A 163 7.66 -4.95 -19.82
CA GLU A 163 6.28 -4.55 -20.04
C GLU A 163 5.52 -4.62 -18.68
N ILE A 164 4.86 -3.53 -18.30
CA ILE A 164 4.04 -3.50 -17.07
C ILE A 164 2.58 -3.41 -17.48
N VAL A 165 1.80 -4.41 -17.08
CA VAL A 165 0.38 -4.56 -17.41
C VAL A 165 -0.48 -4.52 -16.16
N THR A 166 -1.76 -4.16 -16.31
CA THR A 166 -2.70 -4.17 -15.20
C THR A 166 -3.39 -5.53 -15.09
N THR A 167 -3.39 -6.09 -13.88
CA THR A 167 -4.13 -7.31 -13.54
C THR A 167 -4.88 -7.12 -12.22
N SER A 168 -6.09 -7.71 -12.11
CA SER A 168 -6.80 -7.69 -10.83
C SER A 168 -6.05 -8.54 -9.80
N PRO A 169 -5.95 -8.10 -8.53
CA PRO A 169 -5.26 -8.88 -7.48
C PRO A 169 -5.72 -10.34 -7.39
N THR A 170 -7.02 -10.57 -7.44
CA THR A 170 -7.63 -11.91 -7.33
C THR A 170 -7.31 -12.84 -8.50
N PHE A 171 -6.96 -12.29 -9.67
CA PHE A 171 -6.59 -13.05 -10.87
C PHE A 171 -5.09 -13.09 -11.13
N ALA A 172 -4.29 -12.50 -10.25
CA ALA A 172 -2.83 -12.40 -10.45
C ALA A 172 -2.16 -13.79 -10.48
N ALA A 173 -2.61 -14.73 -9.65
CA ALA A 173 -2.12 -16.11 -9.65
C ALA A 173 -2.51 -16.87 -10.95
N ASP A 174 -3.67 -16.58 -11.53
CA ASP A 174 -4.11 -17.18 -12.80
C ASP A 174 -3.28 -16.65 -13.96
N ALA A 175 -2.99 -15.34 -13.99
CA ALA A 175 -2.12 -14.73 -14.99
C ALA A 175 -0.69 -15.30 -14.97
N LEU A 176 -0.12 -15.57 -13.78
CA LEU A 176 1.14 -16.30 -13.64
C LEU A 176 1.04 -17.74 -14.15
N ALA A 177 -0.01 -18.46 -13.79
CA ALA A 177 -0.23 -19.86 -14.20
C ALA A 177 -0.39 -19.98 -15.72
N ALA A 178 -1.08 -19.03 -16.35
CA ALA A 178 -1.28 -18.97 -17.79
C ALA A 178 -0.04 -18.49 -18.57
N GLY A 179 0.99 -18.00 -17.88
CA GLY A 179 2.18 -17.41 -18.52
C GLY A 179 1.89 -16.07 -19.22
N GLU A 180 0.80 -15.40 -18.84
CA GLU A 180 0.47 -14.05 -19.33
C GLU A 180 1.41 -12.99 -18.78
N VAL A 181 1.94 -13.24 -17.56
CA VAL A 181 2.95 -12.44 -16.91
C VAL A 181 4.09 -13.31 -16.36
N ASP A 182 5.32 -12.76 -16.35
CA ASP A 182 6.51 -13.39 -15.77
C ASP A 182 6.64 -13.08 -14.28
N GLY A 183 5.97 -12.03 -13.80
CA GLY A 183 5.93 -11.66 -12.39
C GLY A 183 4.73 -10.77 -12.07
N ILE A 184 4.41 -10.67 -10.79
CA ILE A 184 3.33 -9.81 -10.27
C ILE A 184 3.84 -8.98 -9.09
N CYS A 185 3.32 -7.76 -8.94
CA CYS A 185 3.45 -6.97 -7.73
C CYS A 185 2.05 -6.64 -7.23
N VAL A 186 1.61 -7.34 -6.20
CA VAL A 186 0.23 -7.27 -5.67
C VAL A 186 0.22 -7.29 -4.15
N GLY A 187 -0.93 -6.94 -3.54
CA GLY A 187 -1.15 -7.05 -2.10
C GLY A 187 -1.50 -8.48 -1.67
N GLU A 188 -1.29 -8.77 -0.39
CA GLU A 188 -1.70 -10.04 0.21
C GLU A 188 -3.25 -10.15 0.33
N PRO A 189 -3.78 -11.39 0.27
CA PRO A 189 -3.10 -12.69 0.37
C PRO A 189 -2.68 -13.28 -1.00
N TRP A 190 -2.76 -12.53 -2.09
CA TRP A 190 -2.71 -13.09 -3.45
C TRP A 190 -1.31 -13.57 -3.87
N ASN A 191 -0.22 -13.02 -3.30
CA ASN A 191 1.11 -13.60 -3.46
C ASN A 191 1.20 -14.96 -2.75
N GLY A 192 0.72 -15.02 -1.50
CA GLY A 192 0.64 -16.27 -0.75
C GLY A 192 -0.18 -17.35 -1.46
N VAL A 193 -1.30 -16.97 -2.07
CA VAL A 193 -2.14 -17.87 -2.89
C VAL A 193 -1.39 -18.37 -4.13
N ALA A 194 -0.66 -17.51 -4.84
CA ALA A 194 0.14 -17.91 -6.00
C ALA A 194 1.23 -18.92 -5.61
N VAL A 195 1.86 -18.73 -4.45
CA VAL A 195 2.87 -19.67 -3.91
C VAL A 195 2.22 -20.99 -3.51
N ASP A 196 1.12 -20.98 -2.76
CA ASP A 196 0.42 -22.18 -2.30
C ASP A 196 -0.10 -23.02 -3.48
N ARG A 197 -0.50 -22.38 -4.58
CA ARG A 197 -0.88 -23.04 -5.85
C ARG A 197 0.34 -23.58 -6.61
N GLY A 198 1.56 -23.22 -6.24
CA GLY A 198 2.79 -23.63 -6.91
C GLY A 198 2.98 -23.01 -8.29
N VAL A 199 2.46 -21.79 -8.52
CA VAL A 199 2.58 -21.06 -9.80
C VAL A 199 3.55 -19.88 -9.71
N GLY A 200 3.98 -19.52 -8.50
CA GLY A 200 4.91 -18.40 -8.28
C GLY A 200 5.81 -18.61 -7.08
N ARG A 201 6.87 -17.81 -7.03
CA ARG A 201 7.80 -17.70 -5.91
C ARG A 201 7.94 -16.22 -5.52
N ILE A 202 7.74 -15.91 -4.24
CA ILE A 202 7.98 -14.56 -3.71
C ILE A 202 9.48 -14.28 -3.74
N ALA A 203 9.86 -13.25 -4.47
CA ALA A 203 11.25 -12.85 -4.69
C ALA A 203 11.68 -11.69 -3.79
N LEU A 204 10.82 -10.68 -3.65
CA LEU A 204 10.99 -9.51 -2.80
C LEU A 204 9.67 -9.14 -2.14
N VAL A 205 9.76 -8.46 -1.00
CA VAL A 205 8.64 -7.72 -0.41
C VAL A 205 8.86 -6.22 -0.57
N THR A 206 7.79 -5.42 -0.69
CA THR A 206 7.93 -3.96 -0.88
C THR A 206 8.59 -3.26 0.30
N ALA A 207 8.50 -3.84 1.51
CA ALA A 207 9.24 -3.38 2.68
C ALA A 207 10.78 -3.44 2.51
N GLN A 208 11.29 -4.23 1.56
CA GLN A 208 12.71 -4.22 1.18
C GLN A 208 13.03 -3.09 0.20
N VAL A 209 12.05 -2.56 -0.54
CA VAL A 209 12.24 -1.43 -1.48
C VAL A 209 12.15 -0.10 -0.73
N TRP A 210 11.10 0.08 0.04
CA TRP A 210 10.91 1.21 0.96
C TRP A 210 10.32 0.71 2.28
N ARG A 211 11.08 0.82 3.35
CA ARG A 211 10.76 0.20 4.64
C ARG A 211 9.43 0.66 5.24
N ARG A 212 9.00 1.89 4.98
CA ARG A 212 7.74 2.48 5.46
C ARG A 212 6.91 3.01 4.29
N GLY A 213 6.86 2.26 3.19
CA GLY A 213 6.11 2.63 2.01
C GLY A 213 4.61 2.71 2.27
N VAL A 214 4.00 3.87 2.02
CA VAL A 214 2.54 4.04 2.12
C VAL A 214 1.84 3.21 1.05
N GLU A 215 0.79 2.51 1.47
CA GLU A 215 0.10 1.58 0.58
C GLU A 215 -1.38 1.93 0.44
N LYS A 216 -2.22 1.57 1.40
CA LYS A 216 -3.66 1.82 1.34
C LYS A 216 -4.06 2.95 2.27
N VAL A 217 -5.06 3.67 1.83
CA VAL A 217 -5.60 4.82 2.54
C VAL A 217 -7.13 4.75 2.63
N LEU A 218 -7.68 5.38 3.65
CA LEU A 218 -9.09 5.75 3.68
C LEU A 218 -9.25 7.02 2.85
N ALA A 219 -9.73 6.89 1.62
CA ALA A 219 -9.99 8.03 0.74
C ALA A 219 -11.47 8.42 0.78
N MET A 220 -11.74 9.71 0.70
CA MET A 220 -13.10 10.26 0.56
C MET A 220 -13.07 11.53 -0.29
N ARG A 221 -14.24 11.93 -0.78
CA ARG A 221 -14.38 13.25 -1.41
C ARG A 221 -14.26 14.34 -0.34
N GLU A 222 -13.63 15.44 -0.66
CA GLU A 222 -13.53 16.58 0.27
C GLU A 222 -14.93 17.05 0.73
N ALA A 223 -15.93 17.01 -0.14
CA ALA A 223 -17.32 17.32 0.21
C ALA A 223 -17.85 16.45 1.36
N THR A 224 -17.52 15.15 1.38
CA THR A 224 -17.93 14.25 2.47
C THR A 224 -17.33 14.68 3.80
N LEU A 225 -16.05 15.10 3.79
CA LEU A 225 -15.38 15.59 4.99
C LEU A 225 -16.03 16.88 5.53
N VAL A 226 -16.39 17.80 4.63
CA VAL A 226 -17.07 19.06 4.97
C VAL A 226 -18.47 18.81 5.52
N GLU A 227 -19.24 17.95 4.87
CA GLU A 227 -20.64 17.68 5.21
C GLU A 227 -20.81 16.81 6.46
N ARG A 228 -19.86 15.89 6.71
CA ARG A 228 -19.97 14.85 7.74
C ARG A 228 -18.69 14.75 8.62
N GLY A 229 -18.04 15.88 8.92
CA GLY A 229 -16.77 15.91 9.64
C GLY A 229 -16.79 15.17 10.99
N ASP A 230 -17.89 15.27 11.75
CA ASP A 230 -18.06 14.53 13.01
C ASP A 230 -18.07 13.01 12.77
N VAL A 231 -18.80 12.54 11.76
CA VAL A 231 -18.83 11.11 11.38
C VAL A 231 -17.42 10.64 10.97
N VAL A 232 -16.68 11.47 10.24
CA VAL A 232 -15.30 11.15 9.84
C VAL A 232 -14.38 11.04 11.06
N HIS A 233 -14.49 11.94 12.05
CA HIS A 233 -13.71 11.86 13.29
C HIS A 233 -14.02 10.56 14.06
N ARG A 234 -15.28 10.19 14.19
CA ARG A 234 -15.70 8.94 14.84
C ARG A 234 -15.18 7.72 14.07
N LEU A 235 -15.23 7.75 12.73
CA LEU A 235 -14.68 6.68 11.90
C LEU A 235 -13.16 6.53 12.09
N ILE A 236 -12.41 7.63 12.17
CA ILE A 236 -10.97 7.59 12.44
C ILE A 236 -10.69 6.94 13.81
N ARG A 237 -11.46 7.26 14.86
CA ARG A 237 -11.29 6.63 16.18
C ARG A 237 -11.59 5.13 16.13
N ALA A 238 -12.65 4.72 15.44
CA ALA A 238 -12.98 3.31 15.25
C ALA A 238 -11.89 2.54 14.50
N LEU A 239 -11.34 3.13 13.42
CA LEU A 239 -10.23 2.54 12.66
C LEU A 239 -8.93 2.49 13.47
N HIS A 240 -8.65 3.50 14.27
CA HIS A 240 -7.49 3.52 15.15
C HIS A 240 -7.57 2.45 16.24
N ALA A 241 -8.75 2.23 16.83
CA ALA A 241 -9.00 1.13 17.77
C ALA A 241 -8.83 -0.24 17.08
N ALA A 242 -9.36 -0.39 15.85
CA ALA A 242 -9.15 -1.59 15.05
C ALA A 242 -7.66 -1.83 14.73
N ALA A 243 -6.88 -0.78 14.46
CA ALA A 243 -5.45 -0.88 14.21
C ALA A 243 -4.67 -1.33 15.47
N ALA A 244 -5.04 -0.82 16.64
CA ALA A 244 -4.47 -1.26 17.91
C ALA A 244 -4.71 -2.76 18.17
N GLN A 245 -5.93 -3.22 17.90
CA GLN A 245 -6.30 -4.62 18.06
C GLN A 245 -5.68 -5.51 16.97
N PHE A 246 -5.51 -4.99 15.74
CA PHE A 246 -4.90 -5.74 14.63
C PHE A 246 -3.47 -6.18 14.93
N VAL A 247 -2.69 -5.37 15.65
CA VAL A 247 -1.29 -5.67 15.99
C VAL A 247 -1.13 -6.49 17.28
N ASP A 248 -2.23 -6.79 17.97
CA ASP A 248 -2.24 -7.66 19.14
C ASP A 248 -2.11 -9.13 18.70
N PRO A 249 -1.02 -9.84 19.06
CA PRO A 249 -0.78 -11.21 18.62
C PRO A 249 -1.86 -12.19 19.10
N ASP A 250 -2.53 -11.91 20.21
CA ASP A 250 -3.58 -12.78 20.76
C ASP A 250 -4.85 -12.78 19.89
N THR A 251 -4.98 -11.80 18.99
CA THR A 251 -6.15 -11.67 18.10
C THR A 251 -5.91 -12.20 16.70
N LEU A 252 -4.68 -12.60 16.36
CA LEU A 252 -4.25 -12.98 15.01
C LEU A 252 -5.16 -14.03 14.36
N GLU A 253 -5.38 -15.16 15.03
CA GLU A 253 -6.17 -16.25 14.47
C GLU A 253 -7.65 -15.86 14.28
N THR A 254 -8.23 -15.15 15.25
CA THR A 254 -9.60 -14.68 15.17
C THR A 254 -9.78 -13.60 14.10
N ASN A 255 -8.80 -12.72 13.92
CA ASN A 255 -8.81 -11.73 12.84
C ASN A 255 -8.67 -12.42 11.47
N ALA A 256 -7.77 -13.40 11.34
CA ALA A 256 -7.65 -14.18 10.11
C ALA A 256 -8.96 -14.90 9.74
N ALA A 257 -9.65 -15.50 10.70
CA ALA A 257 -10.92 -16.15 10.48
C ALA A 257 -12.02 -15.18 10.01
N ILE A 258 -12.09 -13.97 10.60
CA ILE A 258 -13.03 -12.93 10.15
C ILE A 258 -12.71 -12.51 8.72
N LEU A 259 -11.47 -12.12 8.47
CA LEU A 259 -11.05 -11.59 7.18
C LEU A 259 -11.22 -12.61 6.03
N SER A 260 -11.06 -13.90 6.31
CA SER A 260 -11.15 -14.98 5.31
C SER A 260 -12.56 -15.25 4.79
N ARG A 261 -13.61 -14.74 5.44
CA ARG A 261 -15.00 -14.98 5.05
C ARG A 261 -15.26 -14.61 3.58
N ALA A 262 -16.25 -15.29 2.98
CA ALA A 262 -16.60 -15.12 1.57
C ALA A 262 -17.10 -13.71 1.22
N ASP A 263 -17.72 -13.01 2.16
CA ASP A 263 -18.18 -11.63 2.02
C ASP A 263 -17.06 -10.59 2.14
N TYR A 264 -15.88 -10.99 2.61
CA TYR A 264 -14.69 -10.13 2.74
C TYR A 264 -13.61 -10.51 1.72
N LEU A 265 -12.58 -11.27 2.12
CA LEU A 265 -11.47 -11.60 1.24
C LEU A 265 -11.76 -12.81 0.35
N ASP A 266 -12.58 -13.76 0.83
CA ASP A 266 -12.83 -15.04 0.16
C ASP A 266 -11.51 -15.78 -0.18
N ALA A 267 -10.65 -15.87 0.83
CA ALA A 267 -9.30 -16.40 0.70
C ALA A 267 -9.00 -17.42 1.81
N PRO A 268 -8.06 -18.37 1.57
CA PRO A 268 -7.70 -19.36 2.58
C PRO A 268 -7.22 -18.73 3.89
N VAL A 269 -7.81 -19.14 5.01
CA VAL A 269 -7.52 -18.57 6.34
C VAL A 269 -6.04 -18.62 6.70
N ASN A 270 -5.34 -19.69 6.32
CA ASN A 270 -3.91 -19.84 6.57
C ASN A 270 -3.04 -18.86 5.76
N ALA A 271 -3.46 -18.47 4.56
CA ALA A 271 -2.79 -17.45 3.76
C ALA A 271 -2.99 -16.06 4.40
N VAL A 272 -4.21 -15.75 4.85
CA VAL A 272 -4.52 -14.52 5.57
C VAL A 272 -3.76 -14.44 6.89
N ALA A 273 -3.76 -15.51 7.69
CA ALA A 273 -3.05 -15.57 8.98
C ALA A 273 -1.54 -15.34 8.81
N ARG A 274 -0.93 -15.92 7.78
CA ARG A 274 0.47 -15.67 7.47
C ARG A 274 0.72 -14.19 7.18
N ALA A 275 -0.09 -13.58 6.32
CA ALA A 275 0.07 -12.19 5.92
C ALA A 275 -0.01 -11.23 7.12
N ILE A 276 -1.06 -11.35 7.96
CA ILE A 276 -1.23 -10.47 9.13
C ILE A 276 -0.25 -10.76 10.26
N GLY A 277 0.39 -11.94 10.26
CA GLY A 277 1.41 -12.36 11.24
C GLY A 277 2.84 -12.10 10.78
N ASP A 278 3.06 -11.26 9.77
CA ASP A 278 4.39 -10.98 9.21
C ASP A 278 5.15 -12.26 8.78
N ARG A 279 4.41 -13.29 8.36
CA ARG A 279 4.97 -14.55 7.88
C ARG A 279 4.75 -14.72 6.39
N VAL A 280 5.82 -14.99 5.67
CA VAL A 280 5.81 -15.12 4.21
C VAL A 280 6.31 -16.50 3.83
N ARG A 281 5.50 -17.24 3.06
CA ARG A 281 5.93 -18.49 2.42
C ARG A 281 6.50 -18.15 1.05
N LEU A 282 7.77 -18.41 0.83
CA LEU A 282 8.46 -18.01 -0.40
C LEU A 282 8.23 -19.02 -1.53
N VAL A 283 8.18 -20.30 -1.21
CA VAL A 283 8.04 -21.42 -2.15
C VAL A 283 6.95 -22.36 -1.62
N LYS A 284 6.24 -23.03 -2.51
CA LYS A 284 5.23 -24.01 -2.13
C LYS A 284 5.83 -25.06 -1.17
N ASP A 285 5.07 -25.40 -0.15
CA ASP A 285 5.40 -26.39 0.89
C ASP A 285 6.59 -26.02 1.79
N ALA A 286 7.25 -24.86 1.56
CA ALA A 286 8.30 -24.37 2.45
C ALA A 286 7.73 -23.84 3.78
N VAL A 287 8.54 -23.86 4.83
CA VAL A 287 8.22 -23.24 6.11
C VAL A 287 8.16 -21.71 5.93
N PRO A 288 7.08 -21.05 6.36
CA PRO A 288 7.00 -19.59 6.27
C PRO A 288 8.09 -18.93 7.12
N ILE A 289 8.78 -17.96 6.56
CA ILE A 289 9.76 -17.13 7.28
C ILE A 289 9.08 -15.92 7.92
N HIS A 290 9.65 -15.41 9.01
CA HIS A 290 9.23 -14.13 9.57
C HIS A 290 9.91 -12.99 8.81
N VAL A 291 9.12 -12.06 8.29
CA VAL A 291 9.57 -10.84 7.59
C VAL A 291 9.13 -9.64 8.41
N PRO A 292 10.00 -9.08 9.26
CA PRO A 292 9.62 -7.97 10.13
C PRO A 292 9.07 -6.78 9.35
N ASP A 293 7.96 -6.22 9.83
CA ASP A 293 7.29 -5.06 9.23
C ASP A 293 6.76 -5.31 7.81
N PHE A 294 6.44 -6.57 7.48
CA PHE A 294 5.83 -6.90 6.18
C PHE A 294 4.49 -6.19 5.99
N MET A 295 3.62 -6.27 7.01
CA MET A 295 2.41 -5.44 7.11
C MET A 295 2.55 -4.52 8.33
N PHE A 296 2.70 -3.24 8.09
CA PHE A 296 3.00 -2.31 9.16
C PHE A 296 1.79 -1.43 9.50
N GLN A 297 1.32 -1.55 10.73
CA GLN A 297 0.11 -0.93 11.24
C GLN A 297 0.35 -0.33 12.63
N TYR A 298 -0.42 0.67 13.01
CA TYR A 298 -0.55 1.26 14.36
C TYR A 298 0.74 1.85 14.94
N ARG A 299 1.80 1.03 15.03
CA ARG A 299 3.11 1.43 15.58
C ARG A 299 3.70 2.61 14.82
N GLU A 300 4.52 3.43 15.48
CA GLU A 300 5.27 4.55 14.86
C GLU A 300 4.37 5.55 14.12
N ALA A 301 3.10 5.71 14.57
CA ALA A 301 2.10 6.49 13.84
C ALA A 301 1.92 6.03 12.37
N ALA A 302 1.94 4.71 12.11
CA ALA A 302 1.79 4.15 10.76
C ALA A 302 0.51 4.58 10.04
N ASN A 303 -0.55 4.87 10.79
CA ASN A 303 -1.84 5.30 10.25
C ASN A 303 -1.93 6.83 10.04
N PHE A 304 -0.88 7.57 10.40
CA PHE A 304 -0.83 9.02 10.21
C PHE A 304 -0.58 9.37 8.73
N PRO A 305 -1.40 10.24 8.13
CA PRO A 305 -1.26 10.61 6.72
C PRO A 305 -0.17 11.68 6.54
N TRP A 306 1.09 11.24 6.43
CA TRP A 306 2.21 12.14 6.19
C TRP A 306 2.13 12.79 4.81
N ARG A 307 2.16 14.12 4.73
CA ARG A 307 2.18 14.85 3.45
C ARG A 307 3.41 14.52 2.61
N SER A 308 4.54 14.24 3.25
CA SER A 308 5.76 13.78 2.58
C SER A 308 5.58 12.48 1.80
N GLN A 309 4.75 11.55 2.28
CA GLN A 309 4.42 10.34 1.53
C GLN A 309 3.63 10.65 0.25
N ALA A 310 2.67 11.59 0.34
CA ALA A 310 1.94 12.06 -0.85
C ALA A 310 2.87 12.77 -1.84
N ALA A 311 3.81 13.58 -1.34
CA ALA A 311 4.82 14.26 -2.16
C ALA A 311 5.72 13.25 -2.90
N TRP A 312 6.16 12.18 -2.21
CA TRP A 312 6.94 11.11 -2.87
C TRP A 312 6.13 10.41 -3.95
N LEU A 313 4.86 10.08 -3.68
CA LEU A 313 3.99 9.46 -4.70
C LEU A 313 3.78 10.37 -5.90
N TYR A 314 3.62 11.68 -5.67
CA TYR A 314 3.55 12.66 -6.76
C TYR A 314 4.85 12.71 -7.57
N SER A 315 6.02 12.69 -6.93
CA SER A 315 7.30 12.63 -7.63
C SER A 315 7.40 11.42 -8.57
N GLN A 316 6.85 10.26 -8.16
CA GLN A 316 6.80 9.09 -9.02
C GLN A 316 5.80 9.25 -10.18
N MET A 317 4.68 9.98 -9.98
CA MET A 317 3.76 10.31 -11.09
C MET A 317 4.46 11.17 -12.13
N VAL A 318 5.14 12.24 -11.71
CA VAL A 318 5.93 13.11 -12.61
C VAL A 318 6.94 12.28 -13.39
N ARG A 319 7.71 11.43 -12.71
CA ARG A 319 8.75 10.60 -13.31
C ARG A 319 8.21 9.67 -14.40
N TRP A 320 7.07 9.01 -14.14
CA TRP A 320 6.57 7.92 -14.99
C TRP A 320 5.45 8.32 -15.94
N ASP A 321 4.79 9.44 -15.72
CA ASP A 321 3.81 9.99 -16.67
C ASP A 321 4.48 10.89 -17.71
N GLY A 322 5.77 11.22 -17.53
CA GLY A 322 6.51 12.10 -18.44
C GLY A 322 5.98 13.54 -18.44
N THR A 323 5.33 13.95 -17.34
CA THR A 323 4.85 15.32 -17.17
C THR A 323 5.92 16.15 -16.46
N PRO A 324 6.07 17.45 -16.78
CA PRO A 324 6.98 18.31 -16.02
C PRO A 324 6.51 18.45 -14.57
N PHE A 325 7.46 18.69 -13.66
CA PHE A 325 7.15 19.05 -12.29
C PHE A 325 6.32 20.34 -12.23
N SER A 326 5.34 20.39 -11.34
CA SER A 326 4.56 21.57 -11.03
C SER A 326 4.42 21.72 -9.52
N ALA A 327 4.83 22.87 -8.97
CA ALA A 327 4.67 23.18 -7.56
C ALA A 327 3.17 23.19 -7.15
N GLU A 328 2.29 23.71 -8.02
CA GLU A 328 0.85 23.70 -7.78
C GLU A 328 0.28 22.29 -7.64
N GLU A 329 0.67 21.37 -8.54
CA GLU A 329 0.26 19.97 -8.46
C GLU A 329 0.87 19.27 -7.23
N ALA A 330 2.09 19.62 -6.84
CA ALA A 330 2.73 19.11 -5.63
C ALA A 330 1.95 19.51 -4.37
N ASP A 331 1.49 20.77 -4.30
CA ASP A 331 0.66 21.28 -3.21
C ASP A 331 -0.70 20.58 -3.16
N ILE A 332 -1.34 20.39 -4.32
CA ILE A 332 -2.60 19.63 -4.41
C ILE A 332 -2.38 18.19 -3.92
N ALA A 333 -1.34 17.51 -4.40
CA ALA A 333 -1.03 16.14 -4.03
C ALA A 333 -0.79 15.99 -2.51
N GLN A 334 0.01 16.88 -1.92
CA GLN A 334 0.27 16.91 -0.48
C GLN A 334 -0.98 17.26 0.32
N GLY A 335 -1.83 18.15 -0.21
CA GLY A 335 -3.10 18.57 0.38
C GLY A 335 -4.15 17.47 0.45
N VAL A 336 -4.04 16.42 -0.37
CA VAL A 336 -4.90 15.23 -0.29
C VAL A 336 -4.74 14.53 1.07
N PHE A 337 -3.53 14.48 1.63
CA PHE A 337 -3.29 13.88 2.93
C PHE A 337 -3.60 14.89 4.04
N ARG A 338 -4.48 14.51 4.96
CA ARG A 338 -5.11 15.40 5.96
C ARG A 338 -4.67 15.05 7.40
N PRO A 339 -3.39 15.31 7.76
CA PRO A 339 -2.90 15.10 9.13
C PRO A 339 -3.62 15.97 10.16
N ASP A 340 -4.17 17.11 9.77
CA ASP A 340 -4.99 17.98 10.59
C ASP A 340 -6.25 17.28 11.11
N ILE A 341 -6.96 16.56 10.23
CA ILE A 341 -8.17 15.81 10.56
C ILE A 341 -7.83 14.61 11.47
N TYR A 342 -6.75 13.89 11.17
CA TYR A 342 -6.27 12.79 12.01
C TYR A 342 -5.99 13.25 13.44
N ARG A 343 -5.25 14.37 13.60
CA ARG A 343 -4.95 14.95 14.92
C ARG A 343 -6.20 15.38 15.65
N ALA A 344 -7.14 16.06 14.97
CA ALA A 344 -8.40 16.50 15.57
C ALA A 344 -9.24 15.31 16.07
N ALA A 345 -9.34 14.24 15.27
CA ALA A 345 -10.11 13.04 15.62
C ALA A 345 -9.56 12.28 16.83
N LEU A 346 -8.23 12.24 16.98
CA LEU A 346 -7.53 11.49 18.04
C LEU A 346 -7.01 12.37 19.19
N ALA A 347 -7.35 13.64 19.21
CA ALA A 347 -7.02 14.52 20.34
C ALA A 347 -7.60 13.95 21.65
N GLY A 348 -6.77 13.86 22.69
CA GLY A 348 -7.16 13.32 24.00
C GLY A 348 -7.26 11.78 24.08
N SER A 349 -7.04 11.04 22.99
CA SER A 349 -7.07 9.57 22.99
C SER A 349 -5.83 8.91 23.62
N GLY A 350 -4.75 9.66 23.86
CA GLY A 350 -3.46 9.14 24.32
C GLY A 350 -2.57 8.61 23.18
N ALA A 351 -3.08 8.48 21.95
CA ALA A 351 -2.29 8.08 20.79
C ALA A 351 -1.16 9.09 20.52
N PRO A 352 0.07 8.65 20.14
CA PRO A 352 1.10 9.58 19.73
C PRO A 352 0.68 10.34 18.47
N LEU A 353 0.67 11.67 18.52
CA LEU A 353 0.27 12.51 17.40
C LEU A 353 1.48 13.35 16.92
N PRO A 354 2.03 13.08 15.73
CA PRO A 354 3.15 13.83 15.18
C PRO A 354 2.85 15.33 15.14
N ASN A 355 3.79 16.18 15.57
CA ASN A 355 3.68 17.63 15.45
C ASN A 355 3.83 18.10 14.01
N ALA A 356 4.81 17.51 13.29
CA ALA A 356 5.03 17.79 11.87
C ALA A 356 3.98 17.11 10.99
N SER A 357 3.71 17.67 9.84
CA SER A 357 2.84 17.08 8.82
C SER A 357 3.63 16.37 7.72
N SER A 358 4.93 16.66 7.63
CA SER A 358 5.89 16.08 6.71
C SER A 358 7.17 15.71 7.43
N LYS A 359 7.94 14.81 6.86
CA LYS A 359 9.26 14.39 7.30
C LYS A 359 10.14 14.06 6.08
N LEU A 360 11.43 13.94 6.25
CA LEU A 360 12.28 13.29 5.25
C LEU A 360 11.91 11.81 5.17
N GLU A 361 11.61 11.31 3.99
CA GLU A 361 11.33 9.89 3.79
C GLU A 361 12.62 9.14 3.44
N GLY A 362 12.81 7.99 4.08
CA GLY A 362 14.00 7.18 3.85
C GLY A 362 15.26 7.64 4.58
N ALA A 363 15.18 8.67 5.43
CA ALA A 363 16.33 9.26 6.12
C ALA A 363 16.72 8.49 7.40
N ILE A 364 15.82 7.69 7.98
CA ILE A 364 16.09 6.94 9.21
C ILE A 364 16.74 5.60 8.84
N GLY A 365 18.03 5.50 9.13
CA GLY A 365 18.87 4.32 8.82
C GLY A 365 18.67 3.16 9.81
N ALA A 366 19.69 2.86 10.63
CA ALA A 366 19.67 1.71 11.53
C ALA A 366 18.92 1.97 12.84
N ASP A 367 19.08 3.15 13.42
CA ASP A 367 18.57 3.50 14.74
C ASP A 367 17.22 4.23 14.62
N SER A 368 16.34 3.96 15.60
CA SER A 368 15.09 4.72 15.73
C SER A 368 15.40 6.11 16.31
N ILE A 369 14.54 7.07 15.94
CA ILE A 369 14.63 8.46 16.41
C ILE A 369 13.38 8.87 17.18
N GLY A 370 13.56 9.70 18.21
CA GLY A 370 12.44 10.39 18.85
C GLY A 370 11.92 11.50 17.94
N ALA A 371 10.60 11.56 17.77
CA ALA A 371 9.95 12.60 16.99
C ALA A 371 9.03 13.45 17.87
N GLY A 372 8.82 14.72 17.48
CA GLY A 372 7.90 15.63 18.17
C GLY A 372 6.47 15.12 18.09
N SER A 373 5.78 15.10 19.23
CA SER A 373 4.39 14.69 19.36
C SER A 373 3.61 15.66 20.25
N THR A 374 2.35 15.97 19.87
CA THR A 374 1.46 16.81 20.69
C THR A 374 0.93 16.07 21.90
N GLN A 375 0.89 14.73 21.85
CA GLN A 375 0.53 13.86 22.96
C GLN A 375 1.25 12.51 22.83
N GLY A 376 1.56 11.88 23.96
CA GLY A 376 2.29 10.61 23.98
C GLY A 376 3.75 10.74 23.50
N ARG A 377 4.46 9.61 23.53
CA ARG A 377 5.84 9.52 23.03
C ARG A 377 5.83 8.90 21.64
N LEU A 378 6.38 9.61 20.66
CA LEU A 378 6.55 9.12 19.30
C LEU A 378 8.02 8.71 19.06
N ILE A 379 8.21 7.48 18.64
CA ILE A 379 9.50 6.99 18.17
C ILE A 379 9.26 6.48 16.75
N LEU A 380 10.07 6.96 15.81
CA LEU A 380 10.06 6.50 14.41
C LEU A 380 11.23 5.54 14.21
N GLY A 381 10.95 4.39 13.65
CA GLY A 381 11.94 3.39 13.28
C GLY A 381 12.48 3.58 11.87
N ARG A 382 13.27 2.60 11.43
CA ARG A 382 13.90 2.58 10.09
C ARG A 382 12.85 2.75 9.00
N ASP A 383 13.12 3.71 8.09
CA ASP A 383 12.24 3.97 6.94
C ASP A 383 12.99 3.99 5.59
N ALA A 384 14.26 3.57 5.57
CA ALA A 384 15.16 3.68 4.44
C ALA A 384 14.63 3.01 3.16
N PHE A 385 14.92 3.63 2.03
CA PHE A 385 14.88 2.98 0.73
C PHE A 385 16.08 2.02 0.55
N PHE A 386 15.95 1.01 -0.30
CA PHE A 386 17.00 0.02 -0.51
C PHE A 386 18.29 0.60 -1.12
N ASP A 387 18.16 1.66 -1.91
CA ASP A 387 19.26 2.39 -2.55
C ASP A 387 19.81 3.53 -1.67
N ARG A 388 19.30 3.64 -0.42
CA ARG A 388 19.71 4.63 0.60
C ARG A 388 19.48 6.09 0.19
N ARG A 389 18.64 6.35 -0.79
CA ARG A 389 18.23 7.73 -1.11
C ARG A 389 17.27 8.21 -0.02
N ALA A 390 17.40 9.48 0.33
CA ALA A 390 16.40 10.19 1.11
C ALA A 390 15.56 11.07 0.19
N PHE A 391 14.29 11.21 0.50
CA PHE A 391 13.38 12.10 -0.20
C PHE A 391 13.03 13.28 0.70
N ASP A 392 13.33 14.47 0.21
CA ASP A 392 12.95 15.73 0.84
C ASP A 392 11.67 16.25 0.16
N PRO A 393 10.54 16.37 0.90
CA PRO A 393 9.30 16.89 0.33
C PRO A 393 9.38 18.39 -0.05
N ASP A 394 10.36 19.12 0.46
CA ASP A 394 10.59 20.52 0.16
C ASP A 394 11.49 20.74 -1.08
N ASP A 395 12.13 19.66 -1.59
CA ASP A 395 12.97 19.68 -2.80
C ASP A 395 12.65 18.54 -3.76
N ILE A 396 11.40 18.46 -4.22
CA ILE A 396 10.94 17.41 -5.13
C ILE A 396 11.66 17.48 -6.49
N GLU A 397 11.92 18.70 -6.99
CA GLU A 397 12.58 18.89 -8.29
C GLU A 397 14.03 18.43 -8.25
N GLY A 398 14.78 18.78 -7.19
CA GLY A 398 16.15 18.31 -6.97
C GLY A 398 16.20 16.79 -6.79
N TYR A 399 15.23 16.20 -6.08
CA TYR A 399 15.13 14.74 -5.97
C TYR A 399 14.93 14.07 -7.34
N LEU A 400 14.02 14.60 -8.17
CA LEU A 400 13.75 14.06 -9.51
C LEU A 400 14.98 14.16 -10.43
N ALA A 401 15.71 15.28 -10.38
CA ALA A 401 16.94 15.48 -11.15
C ALA A 401 18.06 14.50 -10.75
N GLY A 402 18.08 14.03 -9.52
CA GLY A 402 19.05 13.06 -9.00
C GLY A 402 18.70 11.58 -9.29
N LEU A 403 17.53 11.29 -9.88
CA LEU A 403 17.11 9.92 -10.19
C LEU A 403 17.73 9.41 -11.51
N PRO A 404 18.05 8.09 -11.61
CA PRO A 404 18.59 7.50 -12.83
C PRO A 404 17.54 7.40 -13.95
#